data_f7c1f00c1c376dadb39fbb5ff713212d
#
_entry.id   f7c1f00c1c376dadb39fbb5ff713212d
#
_cell.length_a   1.000
_cell.length_b   1.000
_cell.length_c   1.000
_cell.angle_alpha   90.00
_cell.angle_beta   90.00
_cell.angle_gamma   90.00
#
_symmetry.space_group_name_H-M   'P 1'
#
loop_
_entity.id
_entity.type
_entity.pdbx_description
1 polymer ?
#
loop_
_entity_poly.entity_id
_entity_poly.type
_entity_poly.pdbx_seq_one_letter_code
_entity_poly.pdbx_strand_id
1 'polypeptide(L)'
;MLDTDLCWCGSNKAYKDCHKQFDEHLNSIKLKAFKGQKRPPRNIIKNEKDIEGIRKSGIINNGALDLIASKICAGMDTETINLLAHNYIVEHDGIPACLNYEGYPKSICVSINNVVCHGIPSRDIVLKDGDIVNVDVTTILDGYYADASRMFMIGNVSDKARKLVEVTKECMEIGIKAIKPWGFVGDIGAVVEHHAHKHSYSVVEDLGGHGVGKKFHEEPFVAHFGKKNTGMLLVPGMVLTVEPMINMGARHVVLDPVDEWTIYTKDGSLSAQWEKTVLITETGTEILAD
;
A
#
# COMPACT_ATOMS: atom_id res chain seq x y z
N MET A 1 1.21 -28.30 -18.18
CA MET A 1 1.43 -27.64 -19.50
C MET A 1 2.53 -28.39 -20.21
N LEU A 2 2.41 -28.53 -21.53
CA LEU A 2 3.50 -29.08 -22.37
C LEU A 2 4.54 -27.99 -22.62
N ASP A 3 5.78 -28.37 -22.90
CA ASP A 3 6.89 -27.44 -23.14
C ASP A 3 6.62 -26.45 -24.27
N THR A 4 5.83 -26.88 -25.26
CA THR A 4 5.45 -26.09 -26.45
C THR A 4 4.18 -25.26 -26.30
N ASP A 5 3.42 -25.44 -25.20
CA ASP A 5 2.22 -24.65 -24.95
C ASP A 5 2.58 -23.17 -24.78
N LEU A 6 1.66 -22.25 -25.15
CA LEU A 6 1.81 -20.85 -24.79
C LEU A 6 1.79 -20.68 -23.26
N CYS A 7 2.70 -19.86 -22.73
CA CYS A 7 2.82 -19.68 -21.31
C CYS A 7 1.55 -19.05 -20.72
N TRP A 8 1.15 -19.53 -19.54
CA TRP A 8 -0.03 -19.07 -18.80
C TRP A 8 -0.01 -17.57 -18.46
N CYS A 9 1.16 -16.92 -18.46
CA CYS A 9 1.30 -15.49 -18.15
C CYS A 9 0.84 -14.56 -19.29
N GLY A 10 0.48 -15.09 -20.47
CA GLY A 10 0.05 -14.30 -21.62
C GLY A 10 1.17 -13.60 -22.38
N SER A 11 2.43 -13.97 -22.15
CA SER A 11 3.61 -13.40 -22.84
C SER A 11 3.77 -13.85 -24.28
N ASN A 12 2.94 -14.79 -24.76
CA ASN A 12 3.06 -15.45 -26.06
C ASN A 12 4.38 -16.25 -26.27
N LYS A 13 5.20 -16.42 -25.25
CA LYS A 13 6.38 -17.29 -25.26
C LYS A 13 5.97 -18.74 -25.02
N ALA A 14 6.75 -19.71 -25.50
CA ALA A 14 6.56 -21.11 -25.15
C ALA A 14 6.80 -21.31 -23.65
N TYR A 15 6.02 -22.21 -23.02
CA TYR A 15 6.11 -22.44 -21.57
C TYR A 15 7.51 -22.80 -21.10
N LYS A 16 8.22 -23.67 -21.85
CA LYS A 16 9.62 -24.05 -21.55
C LYS A 16 10.58 -22.86 -21.48
N ASP A 17 10.33 -21.81 -22.29
CA ASP A 17 11.20 -20.63 -22.45
C ASP A 17 10.69 -19.45 -21.57
N CYS A 18 9.70 -19.69 -20.72
CA CYS A 18 9.06 -18.66 -19.88
C CYS A 18 8.97 -19.12 -18.42
N HIS A 19 7.89 -19.78 -18.02
CA HIS A 19 7.61 -20.08 -16.61
C HIS A 19 7.82 -21.54 -16.20
N LYS A 20 8.41 -22.39 -17.04
CA LYS A 20 8.65 -23.80 -16.65
C LYS A 20 9.55 -23.92 -15.41
N GLN A 21 10.71 -23.25 -15.42
CA GLN A 21 11.63 -23.26 -14.28
C GLN A 21 11.01 -22.64 -13.02
N PHE A 22 10.24 -21.57 -13.17
CA PHE A 22 9.47 -20.95 -12.10
C PHE A 22 8.48 -21.93 -11.46
N ASP A 23 7.66 -22.59 -12.29
CA ASP A 23 6.68 -23.57 -11.83
C ASP A 23 7.34 -24.80 -11.18
N GLU A 24 8.45 -25.28 -11.72
CA GLU A 24 9.26 -26.37 -11.14
C GLU A 24 9.80 -25.96 -9.76
N HIS A 25 10.36 -24.75 -9.63
CA HIS A 25 10.83 -24.24 -8.36
C HIS A 25 9.68 -24.06 -7.36
N LEU A 26 8.58 -23.42 -7.76
CA LEU A 26 7.38 -23.25 -6.94
C LEU A 26 6.85 -24.59 -6.42
N ASN A 27 6.84 -25.63 -7.26
CA ASN A 27 6.36 -26.95 -6.89
C ASN A 27 7.33 -27.70 -5.96
N SER A 28 8.62 -27.39 -6.01
CA SER A 28 9.64 -28.01 -5.13
C SER A 28 9.54 -27.53 -3.67
N ILE A 29 8.94 -26.37 -3.43
CA ILE A 29 8.81 -25.77 -2.09
C ILE A 29 7.79 -26.54 -1.26
N LYS A 30 8.25 -27.10 -0.14
CA LYS A 30 7.40 -27.81 0.84
C LYS A 30 6.73 -26.82 1.78
N LEU A 31 5.43 -26.58 1.59
CA LEU A 31 4.65 -25.70 2.44
C LEU A 31 4.21 -26.40 3.73
N LYS A 32 4.13 -25.62 4.80
CA LYS A 32 3.69 -26.06 6.14
C LYS A 32 2.28 -25.54 6.41
N ALA A 33 1.26 -26.35 6.16
CA ALA A 33 -0.14 -25.98 6.31
C ALA A 33 -0.47 -25.42 7.70
N PHE A 34 0.12 -25.97 8.77
CA PHE A 34 -0.07 -25.49 10.15
C PHE A 34 0.47 -24.06 10.40
N LYS A 35 1.25 -23.51 9.47
CA LYS A 35 1.69 -22.11 9.45
C LYS A 35 0.85 -21.23 8.54
N GLY A 36 -0.25 -21.72 7.99
CA GLY A 36 -1.04 -21.00 7.00
C GLY A 36 -0.31 -20.75 5.67
N GLN A 37 0.80 -21.47 5.40
CA GLN A 37 1.58 -21.29 4.19
C GLN A 37 0.78 -21.78 2.98
N LYS A 38 0.63 -20.91 1.97
CA LYS A 38 -0.08 -21.21 0.71
C LYS A 38 0.70 -20.67 -0.50
N ARG A 39 0.51 -21.32 -1.65
CA ARG A 39 1.03 -20.82 -2.94
C ARG A 39 0.18 -19.66 -3.44
N PRO A 40 0.79 -18.69 -4.13
CA PRO A 40 0.03 -17.66 -4.82
C PRO A 40 -0.72 -18.28 -6.01
N PRO A 41 -1.95 -17.83 -6.30
CA PRO A 41 -2.61 -18.15 -7.56
C PRO A 41 -1.92 -17.43 -8.73
N ARG A 42 -1.93 -18.05 -9.93
CA ARG A 42 -1.21 -17.50 -11.10
C ARG A 42 -1.70 -16.13 -11.56
N ASN A 43 -2.98 -15.82 -11.34
CA ASN A 43 -3.59 -14.57 -11.79
C ASN A 43 -3.07 -13.31 -11.08
N ILE A 44 -2.38 -13.44 -9.93
CA ILE A 44 -1.76 -12.31 -9.24
C ILE A 44 -0.28 -12.12 -9.61
N ILE A 45 0.30 -13.02 -10.40
CA ILE A 45 1.66 -12.93 -10.90
C ILE A 45 1.64 -12.12 -12.20
N LYS A 46 2.28 -10.97 -12.20
CA LYS A 46 2.31 -10.02 -13.31
C LYS A 46 3.36 -10.41 -14.33
N ASN A 47 3.06 -10.26 -15.61
CA ASN A 47 4.04 -10.36 -16.68
C ASN A 47 4.72 -8.99 -16.92
N GLU A 48 5.71 -8.95 -17.81
CA GLU A 48 6.47 -7.72 -18.14
C GLU A 48 5.56 -6.56 -18.59
N LYS A 49 4.50 -6.84 -19.38
CA LYS A 49 3.55 -5.83 -19.82
C LYS A 49 2.74 -5.26 -18.66
N ASP A 50 2.27 -6.14 -17.76
CA ASP A 50 1.51 -5.73 -16.57
C ASP A 50 2.39 -4.85 -15.67
N ILE A 51 3.64 -5.26 -15.41
CA ILE A 51 4.59 -4.52 -14.58
C ILE A 51 4.87 -3.13 -15.16
N GLU A 52 5.09 -3.06 -16.48
CA GLU A 52 5.32 -1.78 -17.15
C GLU A 52 4.09 -0.86 -17.09
N GLY A 53 2.89 -1.42 -17.21
CA GLY A 53 1.63 -0.67 -17.03
C GLY A 53 1.51 -0.10 -15.61
N ILE A 54 1.76 -0.92 -14.58
CA ILE A 54 1.74 -0.48 -13.18
C ILE A 54 2.80 0.61 -12.92
N ARG A 55 4.00 0.45 -13.48
CA ARG A 55 5.09 1.46 -13.35
C ARG A 55 4.67 2.81 -13.92
N LYS A 56 4.01 2.84 -15.07
CA LYS A 56 3.48 4.07 -15.67
C LYS A 56 2.42 4.73 -14.79
N SER A 57 1.49 3.95 -14.22
CA SER A 57 0.53 4.46 -13.25
C SER A 57 1.23 5.03 -12.02
N GLY A 58 2.28 4.37 -11.53
CA GLY A 58 3.10 4.82 -10.41
C GLY A 58 3.79 6.16 -10.65
N ILE A 59 4.24 6.42 -11.89
CA ILE A 59 4.84 7.73 -12.25
C ILE A 59 3.81 8.86 -12.08
N ILE A 60 2.57 8.65 -12.54
CA ILE A 60 1.49 9.66 -12.37
C ILE A 60 1.13 9.79 -10.89
N ASN A 61 1.02 8.68 -10.18
CA ASN A 61 0.72 8.66 -8.75
C ASN A 61 1.73 9.47 -7.94
N ASN A 62 3.01 9.22 -8.16
CA ASN A 62 4.10 9.95 -7.51
C ASN A 62 4.08 11.44 -7.86
N GLY A 63 3.81 11.78 -9.12
CA GLY A 63 3.70 13.18 -9.54
C GLY A 63 2.55 13.93 -8.86
N ALA A 64 1.42 13.27 -8.61
CA ALA A 64 0.31 13.84 -7.84
C ALA A 64 0.73 14.10 -6.37
N LEU A 65 1.40 13.14 -5.73
CA LEU A 65 1.93 13.28 -4.38
C LEU A 65 3.02 14.37 -4.30
N ASP A 66 3.90 14.49 -5.31
CA ASP A 66 4.93 15.53 -5.39
C ASP A 66 4.30 16.93 -5.55
N LEU A 67 3.25 17.05 -6.37
CA LEU A 67 2.50 18.30 -6.49
C LEU A 67 1.88 18.72 -5.17
N ILE A 68 1.24 17.77 -4.45
CA ILE A 68 0.68 18.01 -3.12
C ILE A 68 1.79 18.43 -2.15
N ALA A 69 2.92 17.72 -2.11
CA ALA A 69 4.06 18.04 -1.25
C ALA A 69 4.57 19.46 -1.44
N SER A 70 4.50 19.98 -2.66
CA SER A 70 4.93 21.35 -2.98
C SER A 70 3.97 22.45 -2.52
N LYS A 71 2.72 22.11 -2.16
CA LYS A 71 1.64 23.08 -1.91
C LYS A 71 0.99 22.95 -0.54
N ILE A 72 0.99 21.76 0.06
CA ILE A 72 0.28 21.49 1.30
C ILE A 72 0.78 22.37 2.45
N CYS A 73 -0.12 23.06 3.13
CA CYS A 73 0.21 23.97 4.23
C CYS A 73 -0.98 24.19 5.17
N ALA A 74 -0.72 24.79 6.33
CA ALA A 74 -1.76 25.21 7.26
C ALA A 74 -2.71 26.22 6.55
N GLY A 75 -4.00 26.10 6.84
CA GLY A 75 -5.06 26.89 6.22
C GLY A 75 -5.63 26.31 4.91
N MET A 76 -5.01 25.27 4.35
CA MET A 76 -5.56 24.54 3.20
C MET A 76 -6.66 23.59 3.65
N ASP A 77 -7.81 23.59 2.99
CA ASP A 77 -8.86 22.58 3.19
C ASP A 77 -8.53 21.28 2.45
N THR A 78 -9.03 20.14 2.95
CA THR A 78 -8.71 18.83 2.38
C THR A 78 -9.33 18.60 1.01
N GLU A 79 -10.43 19.28 0.65
CA GLU A 79 -10.99 19.24 -0.70
C GLU A 79 -10.05 19.90 -1.72
N THR A 80 -9.34 20.94 -1.34
CA THR A 80 -8.32 21.55 -2.19
C THR A 80 -7.20 20.56 -2.49
N ILE A 81 -6.77 19.75 -1.52
CA ILE A 81 -5.78 18.67 -1.71
C ILE A 81 -6.33 17.61 -2.68
N ASN A 82 -7.59 17.21 -2.49
CA ASN A 82 -8.28 16.27 -3.38
C ASN A 82 -8.31 16.77 -4.84
N LEU A 83 -8.64 18.05 -5.05
CA LEU A 83 -8.70 18.65 -6.38
C LEU A 83 -7.31 18.76 -7.03
N LEU A 84 -6.25 19.02 -6.27
CA LEU A 84 -4.88 19.01 -6.79
C LEU A 84 -4.50 17.63 -7.34
N ALA A 85 -4.75 16.56 -6.59
CA ALA A 85 -4.50 15.20 -7.06
C ALA A 85 -5.38 14.82 -8.24
N HIS A 86 -6.70 15.07 -8.12
CA HIS A 86 -7.66 14.77 -9.18
C HIS A 86 -7.25 15.38 -10.53
N ASN A 87 -7.02 16.69 -10.55
CA ASN A 87 -6.67 17.39 -11.76
C ASN A 87 -5.35 16.91 -12.34
N TYR A 88 -4.32 16.71 -11.49
CA TYR A 88 -3.03 16.19 -11.94
C TYR A 88 -3.16 14.81 -12.60
N ILE A 89 -3.88 13.89 -11.99
CA ILE A 89 -4.08 12.53 -12.51
C ILE A 89 -4.81 12.59 -13.86
N VAL A 90 -5.89 13.39 -13.96
CA VAL A 90 -6.69 13.52 -15.20
C VAL A 90 -5.90 14.22 -16.31
N GLU A 91 -5.12 15.26 -16.01
CA GLU A 91 -4.24 15.96 -16.96
C GLU A 91 -3.14 15.07 -17.52
N HIS A 92 -2.84 13.93 -16.85
CA HIS A 92 -1.86 12.93 -17.30
C HIS A 92 -2.52 11.64 -17.82
N ASP A 93 -3.76 11.73 -18.30
CA ASP A 93 -4.55 10.63 -18.88
C ASP A 93 -4.85 9.49 -17.87
N GLY A 94 -4.64 9.72 -16.57
CA GLY A 94 -4.97 8.78 -15.51
C GLY A 94 -6.42 8.92 -15.02
N ILE A 95 -6.86 7.93 -14.25
CA ILE A 95 -8.15 7.92 -13.57
C ILE A 95 -7.89 7.81 -12.06
N PRO A 96 -8.42 8.73 -11.21
CA PRO A 96 -8.36 8.56 -9.76
C PRO A 96 -9.15 7.32 -9.32
N ALA A 97 -8.46 6.32 -8.78
CA ALA A 97 -9.05 5.01 -8.52
C ALA A 97 -10.06 5.00 -7.37
N CYS A 98 -9.86 5.86 -6.37
CA CYS A 98 -10.76 5.94 -5.21
C CYS A 98 -12.15 6.48 -5.59
N LEU A 99 -12.25 7.36 -6.60
CA LEU A 99 -13.51 8.02 -6.96
C LEU A 99 -14.55 7.00 -7.42
N ASN A 100 -15.66 6.91 -6.68
CA ASN A 100 -16.76 5.96 -6.87
C ASN A 100 -16.40 4.48 -6.60
N TYR A 101 -15.20 4.19 -6.08
CA TYR A 101 -14.86 2.83 -5.67
C TYR A 101 -15.72 2.44 -4.47
N GLU A 102 -16.57 1.41 -4.65
CA GLU A 102 -17.55 0.95 -3.65
C GLU A 102 -18.39 2.08 -3.00
N GLY A 103 -18.57 3.19 -3.73
CA GLY A 103 -19.34 4.35 -3.27
C GLY A 103 -18.49 5.44 -2.61
N TYR A 104 -17.17 5.32 -2.50
CA TYR A 104 -16.31 6.38 -1.98
C TYR A 104 -16.41 7.67 -2.82
N PRO A 105 -16.65 8.85 -2.21
CA PRO A 105 -17.09 10.03 -2.98
C PRO A 105 -15.97 10.92 -3.52
N LYS A 106 -14.69 10.62 -3.22
CA LYS A 106 -13.54 11.48 -3.52
C LYS A 106 -12.44 10.76 -4.29
N SER A 107 -11.51 11.51 -4.86
CA SER A 107 -10.44 10.98 -5.71
C SER A 107 -9.26 10.42 -4.94
N ILE A 108 -9.09 10.86 -3.70
CA ILE A 108 -8.01 10.46 -2.78
C ILE A 108 -8.55 10.38 -1.35
N CYS A 109 -7.79 9.76 -0.45
CA CYS A 109 -8.05 9.85 0.97
C CYS A 109 -7.12 10.88 1.64
N VAL A 110 -7.66 11.64 2.63
CA VAL A 110 -6.88 12.59 3.44
C VAL A 110 -7.18 12.35 4.91
N SER A 111 -6.23 11.79 5.63
CA SER A 111 -6.41 11.33 7.01
C SER A 111 -5.55 12.17 7.96
N ILE A 112 -6.20 12.87 8.92
CA ILE A 112 -5.56 13.84 9.80
C ILE A 112 -5.53 13.32 11.23
N ASN A 113 -4.37 13.38 11.89
CA ASN A 113 -4.17 13.11 13.31
C ASN A 113 -4.63 11.71 13.75
N ASN A 114 -5.82 11.59 14.33
CA ASN A 114 -6.41 10.35 14.81
C ASN A 114 -7.25 9.60 13.77
N VAL A 115 -7.35 10.13 12.56
CA VAL A 115 -7.88 9.38 11.40
C VAL A 115 -6.79 8.43 10.93
N VAL A 116 -7.09 7.14 10.96
CA VAL A 116 -6.15 6.06 10.59
C VAL A 116 -6.00 5.99 9.08
N CYS A 117 -7.13 5.94 8.36
CA CYS A 117 -7.20 5.90 6.89
C CYS A 117 -8.60 6.27 6.38
N HIS A 118 -8.74 6.34 5.06
CA HIS A 118 -9.99 6.59 4.33
C HIS A 118 -10.70 7.90 4.70
N GLY A 119 -10.00 8.88 5.27
CA GLY A 119 -10.58 10.19 5.56
C GLY A 119 -11.11 10.85 4.29
N ILE A 120 -12.39 11.28 4.29
CA ILE A 120 -13.06 11.89 3.14
C ILE A 120 -12.71 13.37 3.05
N PRO A 121 -12.06 13.83 1.97
CA PRO A 121 -11.81 15.25 1.75
C PRO A 121 -13.05 16.13 1.80
N SER A 122 -12.96 17.28 2.51
CA SER A 122 -14.05 18.25 2.66
C SER A 122 -13.52 19.69 2.72
N ARG A 123 -14.34 20.67 2.29
CA ARG A 123 -14.05 22.08 2.47
C ARG A 123 -14.12 22.53 3.93
N ASP A 124 -14.85 21.79 4.76
CA ASP A 124 -15.02 22.09 6.18
C ASP A 124 -13.84 21.61 7.03
N ILE A 125 -12.98 20.75 6.49
CA ILE A 125 -11.80 20.21 7.16
C ILE A 125 -10.57 20.97 6.68
N VAL A 126 -10.08 21.87 7.55
CA VAL A 126 -8.95 22.77 7.25
C VAL A 126 -7.73 22.38 8.08
N LEU A 127 -6.59 22.20 7.41
CA LEU A 127 -5.31 21.86 8.05
C LEU A 127 -4.83 22.98 8.97
N LYS A 128 -4.30 22.59 10.14
CA LYS A 128 -3.80 23.49 11.17
C LYS A 128 -2.29 23.28 11.42
N ASP A 129 -1.64 24.31 11.92
CA ASP A 129 -0.29 24.18 12.43
C ASP A 129 -0.25 23.10 13.52
N GLY A 130 0.66 22.14 13.40
CA GLY A 130 0.77 21.00 14.30
C GLY A 130 0.09 19.70 13.83
N ASP A 131 -0.70 19.72 12.76
CA ASP A 131 -1.32 18.51 12.22
C ASP A 131 -0.29 17.59 11.56
N ILE A 132 -0.53 16.28 11.66
CA ILE A 132 0.08 15.26 10.80
C ILE A 132 -0.99 14.72 9.87
N VAL A 133 -0.68 14.58 8.58
CA VAL A 133 -1.66 14.28 7.54
C VAL A 133 -1.12 13.18 6.65
N ASN A 134 -1.87 12.09 6.50
CA ASN A 134 -1.66 11.12 5.43
C ASN A 134 -2.46 11.56 4.21
N VAL A 135 -1.84 11.55 3.05
CA VAL A 135 -2.50 11.67 1.76
C VAL A 135 -2.24 10.41 0.96
N ASP A 136 -3.30 9.74 0.60
CA ASP A 136 -3.30 8.43 -0.03
C ASP A 136 -3.94 8.54 -1.43
N VAL A 137 -3.16 8.13 -2.42
CA VAL A 137 -3.46 8.33 -3.84
C VAL A 137 -3.31 7.02 -4.59
N THR A 138 -4.39 6.60 -5.26
CA THR A 138 -4.36 5.49 -6.20
C THR A 138 -4.70 5.96 -7.60
N THR A 139 -3.86 5.63 -8.56
CA THR A 139 -4.00 6.02 -9.97
C THR A 139 -4.20 4.80 -10.86
N ILE A 140 -5.11 4.92 -11.83
CA ILE A 140 -5.30 3.94 -12.91
C ILE A 140 -4.81 4.58 -14.22
N LEU A 141 -3.94 3.88 -14.95
CA LEU A 141 -3.60 4.19 -16.34
C LEU A 141 -3.71 2.93 -17.18
N ASP A 142 -4.44 2.99 -18.29
CA ASP A 142 -4.64 1.85 -19.21
C ASP A 142 -5.12 0.56 -18.50
N GLY A 143 -5.88 0.69 -17.39
CA GLY A 143 -6.40 -0.43 -16.60
C GLY A 143 -5.41 -1.00 -15.59
N TYR A 144 -4.25 -0.38 -15.38
CA TYR A 144 -3.27 -0.74 -14.35
C TYR A 144 -3.32 0.22 -13.18
N TYR A 145 -3.28 -0.32 -11.95
CA TYR A 145 -3.37 0.41 -10.70
C TYR A 145 -1.99 0.54 -10.06
N ALA A 146 -1.72 1.73 -9.50
CA ALA A 146 -0.59 1.96 -8.59
C ALA A 146 -1.06 2.80 -7.42
N ASP A 147 -0.59 2.46 -6.23
CA ASP A 147 -1.06 2.98 -4.95
C ASP A 147 0.11 3.41 -4.07
N ALA A 148 0.01 4.58 -3.46
CA ALA A 148 1.00 5.06 -2.51
C ALA A 148 0.43 6.17 -1.62
N SER A 149 0.90 6.22 -0.37
CA SER A 149 0.55 7.31 0.53
C SER A 149 1.78 7.93 1.19
N ARG A 150 1.66 9.23 1.52
CA ARG A 150 2.71 9.97 2.22
C ARG A 150 2.16 10.74 3.42
N MET A 151 3.01 10.84 4.46
CA MET A 151 2.73 11.70 5.62
C MET A 151 3.31 13.09 5.41
N PHE A 152 2.52 14.08 5.78
CA PHE A 152 2.91 15.50 5.79
C PHE A 152 2.79 16.06 7.21
N MET A 153 3.81 16.76 7.66
CA MET A 153 3.83 17.47 8.93
C MET A 153 3.56 18.94 8.68
N ILE A 154 2.46 19.47 9.19
CA ILE A 154 1.99 20.81 8.90
C ILE A 154 2.57 21.79 9.93
N GLY A 155 3.48 22.64 9.49
CA GLY A 155 4.13 23.64 10.36
C GLY A 155 4.90 23.03 11.54
N ASN A 156 4.58 23.45 12.76
CA ASN A 156 5.29 23.06 13.99
C ASN A 156 4.59 21.89 14.68
N VAL A 157 4.85 20.66 14.24
CA VAL A 157 4.31 19.46 14.91
C VAL A 157 5.06 19.17 16.21
N SER A 158 4.37 18.57 17.18
CA SER A 158 5.00 18.13 18.42
C SER A 158 6.05 17.03 18.17
N ASP A 159 7.05 16.92 19.06
CA ASP A 159 8.07 15.88 18.98
C ASP A 159 7.48 14.48 18.98
N LYS A 160 6.39 14.26 19.71
CA LYS A 160 5.66 12.98 19.72
C LYS A 160 5.02 12.65 18.37
N ALA A 161 4.39 13.63 17.74
CA ALA A 161 3.79 13.45 16.41
C ALA A 161 4.86 13.21 15.34
N ARG A 162 5.96 14.00 15.37
CA ARG A 162 7.12 13.79 14.49
C ARG A 162 7.69 12.38 14.63
N LYS A 163 7.92 11.95 15.88
CA LYS A 163 8.46 10.62 16.16
C LYS A 163 7.54 9.49 15.65
N LEU A 164 6.22 9.65 15.79
CA LEU A 164 5.29 8.68 15.23
C LEU A 164 5.42 8.58 13.70
N VAL A 165 5.42 9.72 12.99
CA VAL A 165 5.56 9.76 11.53
C VAL A 165 6.86 9.12 11.06
N GLU A 166 7.98 9.42 11.74
CA GLU A 166 9.30 8.86 11.44
C GLU A 166 9.33 7.34 11.65
N VAL A 167 8.87 6.86 12.82
CA VAL A 167 8.85 5.41 13.14
C VAL A 167 7.91 4.66 12.19
N THR A 168 6.79 5.26 11.78
CA THR A 168 5.89 4.64 10.80
C THR A 168 6.57 4.48 9.44
N LYS A 169 7.34 5.48 9.01
CA LYS A 169 8.17 5.38 7.79
C LYS A 169 9.20 4.26 7.92
N GLU A 170 9.91 4.20 9.05
CA GLU A 170 10.85 3.13 9.35
C GLU A 170 10.17 1.74 9.31
N CYS A 171 8.95 1.61 9.84
CA CYS A 171 8.15 0.38 9.79
C CYS A 171 7.91 -0.07 8.34
N MET A 172 7.47 0.85 7.46
CA MET A 172 7.29 0.56 6.04
C MET A 172 8.60 0.11 5.38
N GLU A 173 9.68 0.86 5.57
CA GLU A 173 10.99 0.56 4.96
C GLU A 173 11.56 -0.77 5.44
N ILE A 174 11.42 -1.11 6.72
CA ILE A 174 11.84 -2.39 7.30
C ILE A 174 10.98 -3.52 6.75
N GLY A 175 9.66 -3.29 6.61
CA GLY A 175 8.74 -4.23 6.00
C GLY A 175 9.14 -4.57 4.56
N ILE A 176 9.43 -3.55 3.74
CA ILE A 176 9.89 -3.74 2.36
C ILE A 176 11.23 -4.49 2.32
N LYS A 177 12.19 -4.15 3.18
CA LYS A 177 13.50 -4.84 3.27
C LYS A 177 13.37 -6.31 3.68
N ALA A 178 12.30 -6.66 4.40
CA ALA A 178 12.05 -8.05 4.82
C ALA A 178 11.51 -8.93 3.68
N ILE A 179 10.97 -8.34 2.61
CA ILE A 179 10.51 -9.07 1.43
C ILE A 179 11.70 -9.78 0.78
N LYS A 180 11.58 -11.09 0.68
CA LYS A 180 12.54 -11.93 -0.07
C LYS A 180 11.76 -12.72 -1.11
N PRO A 181 12.24 -12.83 -2.36
CA PRO A 181 11.67 -13.78 -3.29
C PRO A 181 11.70 -15.17 -2.66
N TRP A 182 10.59 -15.89 -2.76
CA TRP A 182 10.35 -17.20 -2.15
C TRP A 182 10.26 -17.20 -0.60
N GLY A 183 10.17 -16.01 0.04
CA GLY A 183 9.79 -15.82 1.46
C GLY A 183 8.27 -15.82 1.64
N PHE A 184 7.77 -15.32 2.77
CA PHE A 184 6.35 -15.34 3.10
C PHE A 184 5.85 -13.95 3.52
N VAL A 185 4.58 -13.67 3.25
CA VAL A 185 3.92 -12.39 3.63
C VAL A 185 4.11 -12.08 5.12
N GLY A 186 4.02 -13.08 6.00
CA GLY A 186 4.19 -12.88 7.44
C GLY A 186 5.59 -12.40 7.86
N ASP A 187 6.58 -12.46 6.97
CA ASP A 187 7.92 -11.91 7.26
C ASP A 187 7.88 -10.38 7.33
N ILE A 188 7.00 -9.74 6.53
CA ILE A 188 6.75 -8.29 6.55
C ILE A 188 6.16 -7.90 7.90
N GLY A 189 5.03 -8.50 8.27
CA GLY A 189 4.31 -8.16 9.50
C GLY A 189 5.14 -8.36 10.75
N ALA A 190 5.89 -9.45 10.83
CA ALA A 190 6.70 -9.77 11.99
C ALA A 190 7.79 -8.72 12.30
N VAL A 191 8.39 -8.09 11.28
CA VAL A 191 9.42 -7.06 11.50
C VAL A 191 8.79 -5.70 11.77
N VAL A 192 7.67 -5.39 11.13
CA VAL A 192 6.91 -4.14 11.35
C VAL A 192 6.39 -4.08 12.78
N GLU A 193 5.68 -5.13 13.22
CA GLU A 193 5.14 -5.21 14.59
C GLU A 193 6.23 -5.12 15.65
N HIS A 194 7.33 -5.85 15.45
CA HIS A 194 8.47 -5.79 16.36
C HIS A 194 9.04 -4.36 16.49
N HIS A 195 9.20 -3.66 15.36
CA HIS A 195 9.74 -2.31 15.34
C HIS A 195 8.78 -1.30 15.99
N ALA A 196 7.49 -1.34 15.68
CA ALA A 196 6.46 -0.49 16.29
C ALA A 196 6.43 -0.67 17.81
N HIS A 197 6.39 -1.93 18.29
CA HIS A 197 6.38 -2.25 19.72
C HIS A 197 7.64 -1.78 20.45
N LYS A 198 8.81 -1.84 19.81
CA LYS A 198 10.06 -1.29 20.37
C LYS A 198 9.96 0.21 20.69
N HIS A 199 9.14 0.94 19.95
CA HIS A 199 8.86 2.35 20.16
C HIS A 199 7.58 2.60 21.00
N SER A 200 6.99 1.55 21.59
CA SER A 200 5.75 1.61 22.38
C SER A 200 4.53 2.08 21.56
N TYR A 201 4.51 1.79 20.26
CA TYR A 201 3.38 2.02 19.37
C TYR A 201 2.67 0.71 19.04
N SER A 202 1.44 0.80 18.58
CA SER A 202 0.61 -0.35 18.19
C SER A 202 0.41 -0.39 16.68
N VAL A 203 0.35 -1.59 16.11
CA VAL A 203 -0.02 -1.81 14.71
C VAL A 203 -1.51 -2.06 14.61
N VAL A 204 -2.19 -1.40 13.68
CA VAL A 204 -3.59 -1.70 13.36
C VAL A 204 -3.68 -3.08 12.74
N GLU A 205 -4.62 -3.91 13.22
CA GLU A 205 -4.79 -5.30 12.77
C GLU A 205 -6.02 -5.52 11.89
N ASP A 206 -6.98 -4.58 11.92
CA ASP A 206 -8.24 -4.68 11.18
C ASP A 206 -8.05 -4.36 9.68
N LEU A 207 -6.95 -3.70 9.33
CA LEU A 207 -6.60 -3.23 8.00
C LEU A 207 -5.16 -3.62 7.66
N GLY A 208 -4.78 -3.50 6.40
CA GLY A 208 -3.43 -3.83 5.94
C GLY A 208 -3.26 -3.67 4.45
N GLY A 209 -2.06 -3.93 3.97
CA GLY A 209 -1.73 -3.89 2.57
C GLY A 209 -2.36 -5.04 1.77
N HIS A 210 -2.23 -4.93 0.48
CA HIS A 210 -2.88 -5.84 -0.46
C HIS A 210 -2.04 -6.05 -1.73
N GLY A 211 -2.38 -7.07 -2.50
CA GLY A 211 -1.92 -7.15 -3.88
C GLY A 211 -2.57 -6.03 -4.71
N VAL A 212 -1.86 -5.50 -5.70
CA VAL A 212 -2.35 -4.42 -6.56
C VAL A 212 -1.88 -4.60 -8.00
N GLY A 213 -2.54 -3.97 -8.95
CA GLY A 213 -2.06 -3.87 -10.32
C GLY A 213 -3.10 -4.02 -11.41
N LYS A 214 -3.84 -5.12 -11.52
CA LYS A 214 -4.97 -5.28 -12.46
C LYS A 214 -6.31 -4.96 -11.82
N LYS A 215 -6.32 -4.91 -10.49
CA LYS A 215 -7.43 -4.45 -9.67
C LYS A 215 -6.85 -3.56 -8.58
N PHE A 216 -7.70 -2.75 -7.96
CA PHE A 216 -7.32 -1.96 -6.82
C PHE A 216 -6.83 -2.87 -5.69
N HIS A 217 -7.66 -3.78 -5.24
CA HIS A 217 -7.32 -4.76 -4.21
C HIS A 217 -7.28 -6.18 -4.80
N GLU A 218 -6.14 -6.84 -4.62
CA GLU A 218 -5.91 -8.24 -5.00
C GLU A 218 -5.36 -9.03 -3.81
N GLU A 219 -5.31 -10.35 -3.91
CA GLU A 219 -4.50 -11.15 -2.98
C GLU A 219 -3.00 -10.87 -3.19
N PRO A 220 -2.18 -10.99 -2.14
CA PRO A 220 -2.54 -11.34 -0.76
C PRO A 220 -2.99 -10.13 0.06
N PHE A 221 -3.73 -10.35 1.14
CA PHE A 221 -3.74 -9.41 2.26
C PHE A 221 -2.37 -9.39 2.92
N VAL A 222 -1.80 -8.20 3.10
CA VAL A 222 -0.48 -7.97 3.67
C VAL A 222 -0.63 -7.41 5.09
N ALA A 223 -0.72 -8.32 6.06
CA ALA A 223 -0.74 -7.94 7.47
C ALA A 223 0.60 -7.33 7.89
N HIS A 224 0.54 -6.21 8.63
CA HIS A 224 1.73 -5.56 9.18
C HIS A 224 2.04 -6.04 10.62
N PHE A 225 1.50 -7.17 11.00
CA PHE A 225 1.68 -7.89 12.26
C PHE A 225 1.77 -9.39 12.02
N GLY A 226 2.18 -10.16 13.02
CA GLY A 226 2.14 -11.62 12.97
C GLY A 226 3.50 -12.30 13.09
N LYS A 227 3.68 -13.43 12.41
CA LYS A 227 4.82 -14.34 12.62
C LYS A 227 5.59 -14.60 11.33
N LYS A 228 6.92 -14.69 11.45
CA LYS A 228 7.80 -15.09 10.34
C LYS A 228 7.44 -16.46 9.78
N ASN A 229 7.68 -16.59 8.47
CA ASN A 229 7.43 -17.84 7.72
C ASN A 229 5.96 -18.30 7.80
N THR A 230 5.00 -17.36 7.70
CA THR A 230 3.57 -17.64 7.66
C THR A 230 2.88 -16.96 6.47
N GLY A 231 1.68 -17.42 6.10
CA GLY A 231 0.86 -16.83 5.05
C GLY A 231 1.27 -17.24 3.63
N MET A 232 0.98 -16.38 2.66
CA MET A 232 1.25 -16.66 1.25
C MET A 232 2.75 -16.58 0.94
N LEU A 233 3.21 -17.51 0.09
CA LEU A 233 4.56 -17.47 -0.47
C LEU A 233 4.66 -16.27 -1.41
N LEU A 234 5.69 -15.48 -1.24
CA LEU A 234 6.02 -14.33 -2.08
C LEU A 234 6.90 -14.79 -3.24
N VAL A 235 6.46 -14.56 -4.48
CA VAL A 235 7.19 -15.00 -5.67
C VAL A 235 7.46 -13.84 -6.61
N PRO A 236 8.51 -13.92 -7.45
CA PRO A 236 8.76 -12.92 -8.48
C PRO A 236 7.53 -12.66 -9.37
N GLY A 237 7.30 -11.41 -9.72
CA GLY A 237 6.13 -10.96 -10.47
C GLY A 237 4.91 -10.61 -9.62
N MET A 238 4.89 -10.84 -8.32
CA MET A 238 3.86 -10.30 -7.43
C MET A 238 4.10 -8.81 -7.19
N VAL A 239 3.01 -8.04 -7.19
CA VAL A 239 2.98 -6.62 -6.83
C VAL A 239 2.03 -6.45 -5.66
N LEU A 240 2.47 -5.76 -4.62
CA LEU A 240 1.70 -5.56 -3.39
C LEU A 240 2.02 -4.20 -2.75
N THR A 241 1.13 -3.72 -1.88
CA THR A 241 1.39 -2.55 -1.04
C THR A 241 2.03 -2.94 0.29
N VAL A 242 2.86 -2.07 0.81
CA VAL A 242 3.36 -2.11 2.18
C VAL A 242 3.01 -0.79 2.83
N GLU A 243 2.00 -0.82 3.71
CA GLU A 243 1.30 0.37 4.22
C GLU A 243 0.98 0.28 5.72
N PRO A 244 1.95 0.12 6.59
CA PRO A 244 1.69 -0.03 8.01
C PRO A 244 0.96 1.19 8.59
N MET A 245 -0.19 0.96 9.21
CA MET A 245 -0.92 1.94 10.03
C MET A 245 -0.49 1.77 11.47
N ILE A 246 0.15 2.80 12.03
CA ILE A 246 0.76 2.77 13.37
C ILE A 246 0.07 3.78 14.27
N ASN A 247 -0.49 3.29 15.37
CA ASN A 247 -1.16 4.13 16.38
C ASN A 247 -0.20 4.45 17.54
N MET A 248 -0.26 5.69 18.03
CA MET A 248 0.47 6.09 19.23
C MET A 248 -0.09 5.42 20.49
N GLY A 249 -1.38 5.09 20.51
CA GLY A 249 -2.08 4.41 21.60
C GLY A 249 -2.40 2.95 21.27
N ALA A 250 -3.65 2.56 21.54
CA ALA A 250 -4.10 1.18 21.30
C ALA A 250 -4.31 0.88 19.82
N ARG A 251 -4.21 -0.40 19.44
CA ARG A 251 -4.38 -0.87 18.06
C ARG A 251 -5.82 -0.78 17.50
N HIS A 252 -6.79 -0.61 18.39
CA HIS A 252 -8.21 -0.69 18.04
C HIS A 252 -8.68 0.54 17.27
N VAL A 253 -9.50 0.29 16.28
CA VAL A 253 -10.09 1.32 15.41
C VAL A 253 -11.60 1.30 15.46
N VAL A 254 -12.24 2.36 14.98
CA VAL A 254 -13.68 2.48 14.81
C VAL A 254 -13.98 3.12 13.46
N LEU A 255 -14.99 2.56 12.78
CA LEU A 255 -15.55 3.12 11.57
C LEU A 255 -16.50 4.28 11.94
N ASP A 256 -16.47 5.37 11.19
CA ASP A 256 -17.45 6.44 11.29
C ASP A 256 -18.83 5.91 10.89
N PRO A 257 -19.84 5.96 11.78
CA PRO A 257 -21.15 5.41 11.49
C PRO A 257 -22.00 6.28 10.54
N VAL A 258 -21.52 7.49 10.20
CA VAL A 258 -22.26 8.44 9.37
C VAL A 258 -21.76 8.38 7.91
N ASP A 259 -20.46 8.43 7.71
CA ASP A 259 -19.88 8.38 6.36
C ASP A 259 -19.54 6.96 5.89
N GLU A 260 -19.51 5.99 6.82
CA GLU A 260 -19.25 4.56 6.59
C GLU A 260 -17.90 4.25 5.92
N TRP A 261 -16.94 5.23 5.96
CA TRP A 261 -15.61 5.12 5.36
C TRP A 261 -14.48 5.48 6.31
N THR A 262 -14.58 6.63 6.95
CA THR A 262 -13.49 7.17 7.78
C THR A 262 -13.21 6.26 8.98
N ILE A 263 -11.95 5.85 9.12
CA ILE A 263 -11.50 5.00 10.24
C ILE A 263 -10.72 5.85 11.24
N TYR A 264 -11.16 5.83 12.49
CA TYR A 264 -10.49 6.52 13.60
C TYR A 264 -9.81 5.56 14.56
N THR A 265 -8.77 6.05 15.26
CA THR A 265 -8.30 5.36 16.47
C THR A 265 -9.38 5.37 17.53
N LYS A 266 -9.63 4.23 18.17
CA LYS A 266 -10.71 4.12 19.18
C LYS A 266 -10.48 4.96 20.42
N ASP A 267 -9.23 5.22 20.77
CA ASP A 267 -8.81 5.98 21.95
C ASP A 267 -8.50 7.45 21.66
N GLY A 268 -8.67 7.91 20.40
CA GLY A 268 -8.37 9.27 19.99
C GLY A 268 -6.88 9.59 19.87
N SER A 269 -5.99 8.60 20.00
CA SER A 269 -4.55 8.79 19.82
C SER A 269 -4.19 9.08 18.37
N LEU A 270 -3.02 9.69 18.13
CA LEU A 270 -2.53 9.92 16.77
C LEU A 270 -2.24 8.60 16.06
N SER A 271 -2.49 8.59 14.75
CA SER A 271 -2.12 7.52 13.83
C SER A 271 -1.28 8.07 12.68
N ALA A 272 -0.44 7.24 12.10
CA ALA A 272 0.32 7.55 10.89
C ALA A 272 0.37 6.34 9.97
N GLN A 273 0.43 6.59 8.64
CA GLN A 273 0.56 5.59 7.60
C GLN A 273 1.55 6.09 6.53
N TRP A 274 2.40 5.21 6.05
CA TRP A 274 3.17 5.39 4.83
C TRP A 274 2.95 4.19 3.95
N GLU A 275 2.93 4.40 2.64
CA GLU A 275 2.65 3.32 1.71
C GLU A 275 3.49 3.40 0.46
N LYS A 276 3.86 2.22 -0.07
CA LYS A 276 4.48 2.05 -1.38
C LYS A 276 3.95 0.81 -2.09
N THR A 277 3.77 0.92 -3.40
CA THR A 277 3.60 -0.24 -4.27
C THR A 277 4.96 -0.86 -4.58
N VAL A 278 5.09 -2.16 -4.31
CA VAL A 278 6.33 -2.91 -4.38
C VAL A 278 6.18 -4.13 -5.31
N LEU A 279 7.05 -4.22 -6.32
CA LEU A 279 7.22 -5.43 -7.14
C LEU A 279 8.25 -6.36 -6.48
N ILE A 280 7.93 -7.64 -6.42
CA ILE A 280 8.89 -8.69 -6.05
C ILE A 280 9.63 -9.14 -7.32
N THR A 281 10.94 -8.97 -7.34
CA THR A 281 11.82 -9.38 -8.45
C THR A 281 12.51 -10.71 -8.13
N GLU A 282 13.29 -11.24 -9.05
CA GLU A 282 14.08 -12.47 -8.83
C GLU A 282 15.12 -12.33 -7.71
N THR A 283 15.59 -11.12 -7.43
CA THR A 283 16.70 -10.87 -6.49
C THR A 283 16.34 -10.00 -5.29
N GLY A 284 15.13 -9.44 -5.27
CA GLY A 284 14.69 -8.52 -4.19
C GLY A 284 13.39 -7.81 -4.51
N THR A 285 13.38 -6.49 -4.40
CA THR A 285 12.19 -5.66 -4.61
C THR A 285 12.51 -4.44 -5.48
N GLU A 286 11.50 -3.96 -6.21
CA GLU A 286 11.49 -2.68 -6.92
C GLU A 286 10.28 -1.86 -6.45
N ILE A 287 10.45 -0.57 -6.23
CA ILE A 287 9.35 0.35 -5.89
C ILE A 287 8.71 0.83 -7.19
N LEU A 288 7.41 0.64 -7.34
CA LEU A 288 6.65 1.07 -8.52
C LEU A 288 5.87 2.37 -8.26
N ALA A 289 5.44 2.61 -7.02
CA ALA A 289 4.87 3.88 -6.55
C ALA A 289 5.36 4.21 -5.13
N ASP A 290 5.57 5.50 -4.84
CA ASP A 290 6.27 6.00 -3.64
C ASP A 290 5.65 7.28 -3.08
#